data_37a0a7a94904bcef14a7a061bfd4c2d4
#
_entry.id   37a0a7a94904bcef14a7a061bfd4c2d4
#
_cell.length_a   1.000
_cell.length_b   1.000
_cell.length_c   1.000
_cell.angle_alpha   90.00
_cell.angle_beta   90.00
_cell.angle_gamma   90.00
#
_symmetry.space_group_name_H-M   'P 1'
#
loop_
_entity.id
_entity.type
_entity.pdbx_description
1 polymer ?
#
loop_
_entity_poly.entity_id
_entity_poly.type
_entity_poly.pdbx_seq_one_letter_code
_entity_poly.pdbx_strand_id
1 'polypeptide(L)'
;MINKGKNTIFTRKKRGIRKEQCTITTHKNLSVKIDYISIVFETATAEDIIMHILDLPTDIFNVYPAMIKFKTYQARWQIGDIYVSVDARKTEDNPQGLGCYLVMTGRGCDDIFRILDSRNYTFGDMFRRCERRYGLDNFHFTRLDIAIDDKNEKSY
;
A
#
# COMPACT_ATOMS: atom_id res chain seq x y z
N MET A 1 -4.69 44.27 -21.15
CA MET A 1 -4.68 42.89 -21.65
C MET A 1 -4.78 41.93 -20.46
N ILE A 2 -5.94 41.30 -20.31
CA ILE A 2 -6.24 40.42 -19.16
C ILE A 2 -6.00 39.00 -19.62
N ASN A 3 -5.02 38.31 -19.01
CA ASN A 3 -4.70 36.92 -19.31
C ASN A 3 -5.67 36.01 -18.54
N LYS A 4 -6.61 35.41 -19.23
CA LYS A 4 -7.59 34.45 -18.67
C LYS A 4 -6.89 33.14 -18.40
N GLY A 5 -6.74 32.78 -17.11
CA GLY A 5 -6.35 31.44 -16.70
C GLY A 5 -7.37 30.40 -17.17
N LYS A 6 -6.90 29.39 -17.87
CA LYS A 6 -7.72 28.25 -18.30
C LYS A 6 -7.89 27.29 -17.11
N ASN A 7 -9.09 27.29 -16.51
CA ASN A 7 -9.56 26.24 -15.64
C ASN A 7 -9.73 24.95 -16.46
N THR A 8 -8.91 23.96 -16.22
CA THR A 8 -9.05 22.64 -16.85
C THR A 8 -10.08 21.83 -16.06
N ILE A 9 -11.28 21.72 -16.63
CA ILE A 9 -12.36 20.88 -16.10
C ILE A 9 -12.02 19.42 -16.43
N PHE A 10 -12.02 18.55 -15.42
CA PHE A 10 -11.86 17.10 -15.60
C PHE A 10 -13.05 16.50 -16.35
N THR A 11 -12.89 16.21 -17.63
CA THR A 11 -13.88 15.44 -18.39
C THR A 11 -13.50 13.96 -18.39
N ARG A 12 -14.39 13.14 -17.86
CA ARG A 12 -14.30 11.68 -17.81
C ARG A 12 -14.49 11.10 -19.21
N LYS A 13 -13.40 10.77 -19.95
CA LYS A 13 -13.46 10.02 -21.20
C LYS A 13 -13.44 8.52 -20.94
N LYS A 14 -14.45 7.81 -21.46
CA LYS A 14 -14.56 6.35 -21.43
C LYS A 14 -13.54 5.72 -22.37
N ARG A 15 -12.87 4.63 -21.91
CA ARG A 15 -12.08 3.61 -22.60
C ARG A 15 -10.79 4.09 -23.28
N GLY A 16 -9.66 3.58 -22.77
CA GLY A 16 -8.39 3.51 -23.48
C GLY A 16 -7.26 4.39 -22.96
N ILE A 17 -7.36 4.97 -21.77
CA ILE A 17 -6.24 5.73 -21.20
C ILE A 17 -5.59 4.88 -20.11
N ARG A 18 -4.31 4.51 -20.30
CA ARG A 18 -3.42 4.11 -19.20
C ARG A 18 -3.69 5.09 -18.05
N LYS A 19 -4.22 4.59 -16.94
CA LYS A 19 -4.24 5.34 -15.70
C LYS A 19 -2.78 5.38 -15.25
N GLU A 20 -2.09 6.45 -15.58
CA GLU A 20 -0.84 6.76 -14.89
C GLU A 20 -1.20 6.81 -13.40
N GLN A 21 -0.45 6.06 -12.61
CA GLN A 21 -0.47 6.14 -11.16
C GLN A 21 -0.45 7.62 -10.82
N CYS A 22 -1.19 8.05 -9.80
CA CYS A 22 -1.35 9.44 -9.40
C CYS A 22 0.00 10.19 -9.43
N THR A 23 0.46 10.45 -10.64
CA THR A 23 1.63 11.27 -10.91
C THR A 23 1.05 12.64 -11.10
N ILE A 24 1.06 13.43 -10.03
CA ILE A 24 0.85 14.87 -10.16
C ILE A 24 2.08 15.39 -10.88
N THR A 25 2.05 15.37 -12.20
CA THR A 25 3.12 15.92 -13.03
C THR A 25 2.92 17.43 -13.08
N THR A 26 3.39 18.15 -12.07
CA THR A 26 3.46 19.61 -12.10
C THR A 26 4.65 20.10 -12.90
N HIS A 27 5.69 19.29 -13.08
CA HIS A 27 6.85 19.53 -13.93
C HIS A 27 7.17 18.25 -14.71
N LYS A 28 7.58 18.39 -16.00
CA LYS A 28 7.84 17.28 -16.93
C LYS A 28 8.87 16.25 -16.45
N ASN A 29 9.56 16.51 -15.35
CA ASN A 29 10.73 15.76 -14.90
C ASN A 29 10.63 15.26 -13.45
N LEU A 30 9.54 15.54 -12.74
CA LEU A 30 9.30 15.02 -11.39
C LEU A 30 8.47 13.73 -11.46
N SER A 31 8.91 12.69 -10.79
CA SER A 31 8.11 11.50 -10.51
C SER A 31 7.87 11.37 -9.01
N VAL A 32 6.65 11.00 -8.65
CA VAL A 32 6.25 10.77 -7.26
C VAL A 32 5.87 9.31 -7.12
N LYS A 33 6.46 8.62 -6.16
CA LYS A 33 6.15 7.21 -5.85
C LYS A 33 5.99 7.01 -4.36
N ILE A 34 5.28 5.95 -4.00
CA ILE A 34 5.26 5.47 -2.61
C ILE A 34 6.48 4.57 -2.42
N ASP A 35 7.28 4.88 -1.40
CA ASP A 35 8.54 4.18 -1.12
C ASP A 35 8.50 3.33 0.16
N TYR A 36 7.50 3.52 1.00
CA TYR A 36 7.27 2.71 2.18
C TYR A 36 5.80 2.79 2.60
N ILE A 37 5.23 1.65 2.95
CA ILE A 37 3.90 1.56 3.55
C ILE A 37 3.97 0.65 4.75
N SER A 38 3.37 1.06 5.86
CA SER A 38 3.03 0.16 6.95
C SER A 38 1.66 0.45 7.51
N ILE A 39 0.89 -0.62 7.73
CA ILE A 39 -0.52 -0.57 8.15
C ILE A 39 -0.74 -1.62 9.23
N VAL A 40 -1.39 -1.23 10.31
CA VAL A 40 -1.93 -2.16 11.33
C VAL A 40 -3.39 -2.43 11.02
N PHE A 41 -3.79 -3.69 11.10
CA PHE A 41 -5.17 -4.17 10.99
C PHE A 41 -5.54 -4.91 12.28
N GLU A 42 -6.38 -4.34 13.11
CA GLU A 42 -6.66 -4.88 14.45
C GLU A 42 -7.47 -6.19 14.40
N THR A 43 -8.32 -6.35 13.40
CA THR A 43 -9.28 -7.47 13.30
C THR A 43 -9.02 -8.44 12.14
N ALA A 44 -7.98 -8.18 11.31
CA ALA A 44 -7.65 -8.99 10.14
C ALA A 44 -6.83 -10.24 10.48
N THR A 45 -6.83 -11.22 9.56
CA THR A 45 -5.81 -12.28 9.49
C THR A 45 -4.80 -11.99 8.37
N ALA A 46 -3.66 -12.70 8.37
CA ALA A 46 -2.69 -12.56 7.29
C ALA A 46 -3.28 -12.95 5.94
N GLU A 47 -4.03 -14.06 5.91
CA GLU A 47 -4.69 -14.56 4.69
C GLU A 47 -5.68 -13.52 4.14
N ASP A 48 -6.45 -12.88 5.00
CA ASP A 48 -7.37 -11.82 4.60
C ASP A 48 -6.64 -10.66 3.93
N ILE A 49 -5.53 -10.21 4.52
CA ILE A 49 -4.72 -9.11 3.96
C ILE A 49 -4.12 -9.51 2.63
N ILE A 50 -3.51 -10.70 2.55
CA ILE A 50 -2.86 -11.20 1.35
C ILE A 50 -3.87 -11.35 0.21
N MET A 51 -4.98 -12.06 0.45
CA MET A 51 -5.95 -12.36 -0.60
C MET A 51 -6.82 -11.16 -0.99
N HIS A 52 -7.20 -10.32 -0.05
CA HIS A 52 -8.23 -9.31 -0.31
C HIS A 52 -7.71 -7.88 -0.37
N ILE A 53 -6.58 -7.59 0.24
CA ILE A 53 -5.96 -6.26 0.16
C ILE A 53 -4.87 -6.24 -0.91
N LEU A 54 -3.91 -7.19 -0.83
CA LEU A 54 -2.83 -7.28 -1.81
C LEU A 54 -3.27 -7.96 -3.11
N ASP A 55 -4.37 -8.73 -3.07
CA ASP A 55 -4.90 -9.51 -4.19
C ASP A 55 -3.85 -10.53 -4.71
N LEU A 56 -3.23 -11.24 -3.77
CA LEU A 56 -2.19 -12.23 -4.00
C LEU A 56 -2.60 -13.60 -3.45
N PRO A 57 -2.13 -14.70 -4.05
CA PRO A 57 -2.32 -16.03 -3.48
C PRO A 57 -1.44 -16.19 -2.24
N THR A 58 -1.94 -16.91 -1.24
CA THR A 58 -1.23 -17.11 0.04
C THR A 58 -0.06 -18.08 -0.07
N ASP A 59 -0.10 -19.03 -1.00
CA ASP A 59 0.89 -20.07 -1.19
C ASP A 59 2.25 -19.57 -1.70
N ILE A 60 2.32 -18.34 -2.23
CA ILE A 60 3.60 -17.73 -2.61
C ILE A 60 4.35 -17.09 -1.42
N PHE A 61 3.71 -17.00 -0.26
CA PHE A 61 4.33 -16.45 0.95
C PHE A 61 5.01 -17.55 1.78
N ASN A 62 6.22 -17.28 2.24
CA ASN A 62 6.88 -18.10 3.25
C ASN A 62 6.41 -17.67 4.64
N VAL A 63 6.12 -18.65 5.49
CA VAL A 63 5.73 -18.41 6.88
C VAL A 63 6.91 -18.67 7.81
N TYR A 64 7.26 -17.67 8.57
CA TYR A 64 8.34 -17.75 9.56
C TYR A 64 7.77 -17.61 10.96
N PRO A 65 8.24 -18.42 11.94
CA PRO A 65 7.91 -18.19 13.34
C PRO A 65 8.47 -16.83 13.79
N ALA A 66 7.85 -16.25 14.81
CA ALA A 66 8.30 -14.97 15.35
C ALA A 66 9.77 -15.04 15.76
N MET A 67 10.57 -14.12 15.26
CA MET A 67 11.93 -13.94 15.77
C MET A 67 11.86 -13.41 17.20
N ILE A 68 12.65 -13.99 18.10
CA ILE A 68 12.73 -13.65 19.54
C ILE A 68 12.91 -12.15 19.81
N LYS A 69 13.43 -11.40 18.84
CA LYS A 69 13.63 -9.94 18.94
C LYS A 69 12.34 -9.11 18.89
N PHE A 70 11.26 -9.63 18.32
CA PHE A 70 9.98 -8.93 18.25
C PHE A 70 8.93 -9.74 19.01
N LYS A 71 8.95 -9.62 20.34
CA LYS A 71 8.05 -10.34 21.27
C LYS A 71 6.55 -10.06 21.05
N THR A 72 6.22 -9.20 20.06
CA THR A 72 4.89 -8.66 19.86
C THR A 72 4.06 -9.48 18.87
N TYR A 73 4.72 -10.10 17.85
CA TYR A 73 4.05 -10.89 16.81
C TYR A 73 4.47 -12.34 16.84
N GLN A 74 3.54 -13.27 16.59
CA GLN A 74 3.74 -14.71 16.71
C GLN A 74 4.28 -15.36 15.44
N ALA A 75 4.00 -14.79 14.29
CA ALA A 75 4.45 -15.27 12.99
C ALA A 75 4.62 -14.14 11.98
N ARG A 76 5.32 -14.43 10.88
CA ARG A 76 5.48 -13.51 9.74
C ARG A 76 5.26 -14.28 8.45
N TRP A 77 4.39 -13.76 7.61
CA TRP A 77 4.23 -14.15 6.23
C TRP A 77 5.05 -13.20 5.36
N GLN A 78 5.90 -13.69 4.49
CA GLN A 78 6.83 -12.86 3.73
C GLN A 78 7.03 -13.35 2.30
N ILE A 79 7.04 -12.41 1.36
CA ILE A 79 7.55 -12.57 0.00
C ILE A 79 8.39 -11.34 -0.34
N GLY A 80 9.68 -11.54 -0.66
CA GLY A 80 10.59 -10.41 -0.92
C GLY A 80 10.55 -9.38 0.21
N ASP A 81 10.27 -8.13 -0.15
CA ASP A 81 10.21 -6.98 0.75
C ASP A 81 8.77 -6.62 1.19
N ILE A 82 7.84 -7.57 1.05
CA ILE A 82 6.46 -7.49 1.52
C ILE A 82 6.28 -8.50 2.65
N TYR A 83 5.82 -8.07 3.81
CA TYR A 83 5.56 -8.98 4.92
C TYR A 83 4.35 -8.56 5.76
N VAL A 84 3.67 -9.58 6.29
CA VAL A 84 2.57 -9.47 7.23
C VAL A 84 2.97 -10.16 8.52
N SER A 85 3.21 -9.40 9.58
CA SER A 85 3.44 -9.92 10.93
C SER A 85 2.10 -10.14 11.61
N VAL A 86 1.95 -11.27 12.31
CA VAL A 86 0.66 -11.73 12.82
C VAL A 86 0.69 -11.89 14.33
N ASP A 87 -0.32 -11.35 14.99
CA ASP A 87 -0.69 -11.62 16.37
C ASP A 87 -2.17 -12.04 16.45
N ALA A 88 -2.63 -12.39 17.64
CA ALA A 88 -4.05 -12.63 17.86
C ALA A 88 -4.88 -11.39 17.52
N ARG A 89 -6.06 -11.61 16.95
CA ARG A 89 -6.99 -10.52 16.62
C ARG A 89 -7.41 -9.78 17.90
N LYS A 90 -7.57 -8.47 17.78
CA LYS A 90 -8.23 -7.69 18.81
C LYS A 90 -9.72 -7.97 18.76
N THR A 91 -10.26 -8.45 19.88
CA THR A 91 -11.68 -8.76 20.07
C THR A 91 -12.10 -8.29 21.45
N GLU A 92 -13.42 -8.34 21.74
CA GLU A 92 -13.92 -8.06 23.10
C GLU A 92 -13.31 -9.02 24.12
N ASP A 93 -13.13 -10.31 23.74
CA ASP A 93 -12.50 -11.34 24.59
C ASP A 93 -10.97 -11.22 24.65
N ASN A 94 -10.35 -10.56 23.69
CA ASN A 94 -8.91 -10.33 23.61
C ASN A 94 -8.58 -8.87 23.25
N PRO A 95 -8.78 -7.91 24.15
CA PRO A 95 -8.54 -6.50 23.89
C PRO A 95 -7.06 -6.14 23.71
N GLN A 96 -6.14 -7.05 24.08
CA GLN A 96 -4.68 -6.87 23.92
C GLN A 96 -4.15 -7.43 22.61
N GLY A 97 -5.00 -8.06 21.80
CA GLY A 97 -4.60 -8.56 20.48
C GLY A 97 -4.18 -7.41 19.55
N LEU A 98 -3.08 -7.60 18.83
CA LEU A 98 -2.52 -6.58 17.92
C LEU A 98 -2.97 -6.77 16.47
N GLY A 99 -3.59 -7.91 16.15
CA GLY A 99 -4.01 -8.25 14.80
C GLY A 99 -2.82 -8.46 13.87
N CYS A 100 -2.82 -7.79 12.72
CA CYS A 100 -1.79 -7.94 11.71
C CYS A 100 -1.11 -6.62 11.38
N TYR A 101 0.17 -6.70 11.05
CA TYR A 101 1.01 -5.58 10.65
C TYR A 101 1.59 -5.83 9.26
N LEU A 102 1.02 -5.16 8.24
CA LEU A 102 1.51 -5.18 6.87
C LEU A 102 2.65 -4.16 6.72
N VAL A 103 3.74 -4.58 6.11
CA VAL A 103 4.85 -3.70 5.72
C VAL A 103 5.27 -4.00 4.29
N MET A 104 5.47 -2.95 3.51
CA MET A 104 6.08 -2.96 2.19
C MET A 104 7.16 -1.90 2.17
N THR A 105 8.41 -2.31 1.97
CA THR A 105 9.54 -1.38 1.80
C THR A 105 9.71 -1.03 0.32
N GLY A 106 10.64 -0.17 -0.06
CA GLY A 106 10.79 0.36 -1.41
C GLY A 106 10.55 -0.65 -2.53
N ARG A 107 11.29 -1.78 -2.54
CA ARG A 107 11.09 -2.86 -3.53
C ARG A 107 9.72 -3.51 -3.40
N GLY A 108 9.24 -3.73 -2.19
CA GLY A 108 7.90 -4.28 -1.96
C GLY A 108 6.81 -3.36 -2.50
N CYS A 109 6.96 -2.04 -2.35
CA CYS A 109 6.05 -1.06 -2.95
C CYS A 109 6.12 -1.10 -4.49
N ASP A 110 7.31 -1.19 -5.09
CA ASP A 110 7.49 -1.31 -6.54
C ASP A 110 6.85 -2.60 -7.09
N ASP A 111 7.01 -3.72 -6.39
CA ASP A 111 6.43 -5.01 -6.79
C ASP A 111 4.89 -4.98 -6.73
N ILE A 112 4.32 -4.49 -5.63
CA ILE A 112 2.87 -4.32 -5.52
C ILE A 112 2.36 -3.31 -6.54
N PHE A 113 3.09 -2.23 -6.79
CA PHE A 113 2.71 -1.27 -7.82
C PHE A 113 2.57 -1.94 -9.20
N ARG A 114 3.56 -2.74 -9.63
CA ARG A 114 3.51 -3.45 -10.90
C ARG A 114 2.32 -4.41 -11.00
N ILE A 115 2.02 -5.12 -9.91
CA ILE A 115 0.87 -6.03 -9.83
C ILE A 115 -0.44 -5.25 -9.96
N LEU A 116 -0.60 -4.18 -9.21
CA LEU A 116 -1.78 -3.32 -9.26
C LEU A 116 -1.96 -2.72 -10.67
N ASP A 117 -0.89 -2.16 -11.25
CA ASP A 117 -0.91 -1.54 -12.58
C ASP A 117 -1.29 -2.54 -13.66
N SER A 118 -0.75 -3.78 -13.61
CA SER A 118 -1.10 -4.86 -14.55
C SER A 118 -2.59 -5.20 -14.53
N ARG A 119 -3.28 -4.91 -13.44
CA ARG A 119 -4.72 -5.13 -13.23
C ARG A 119 -5.56 -3.85 -13.35
N ASN A 120 -4.94 -2.74 -13.76
CA ASN A 120 -5.55 -1.40 -13.81
C ASN A 120 -6.04 -0.89 -12.44
N TYR A 121 -5.37 -1.27 -11.36
CA TYR A 121 -5.58 -0.77 -10.01
C TYR A 121 -4.45 0.19 -9.60
N THR A 122 -4.72 0.98 -8.56
CA THR A 122 -3.78 1.91 -7.94
C THR A 122 -3.62 1.60 -6.45
N PHE A 123 -2.63 2.18 -5.78
CA PHE A 123 -2.57 2.16 -4.31
C PHE A 123 -3.82 2.76 -3.66
N GLY A 124 -4.42 3.80 -4.27
CA GLY A 124 -5.69 4.35 -3.80
C GLY A 124 -6.84 3.34 -3.87
N ASP A 125 -6.85 2.44 -4.87
CA ASP A 125 -7.82 1.34 -4.93
C ASP A 125 -7.56 0.31 -3.82
N MET A 126 -6.29 0.00 -3.55
CA MET A 126 -5.90 -0.87 -2.43
C MET A 126 -6.33 -0.27 -1.08
N PHE A 127 -6.10 1.02 -0.85
CA PHE A 127 -6.53 1.69 0.39
C PHE A 127 -8.05 1.71 0.54
N ARG A 128 -8.81 1.92 -0.54
CA ARG A 128 -10.27 1.81 -0.53
C ARG A 128 -10.76 0.38 -0.24
N ARG A 129 -9.98 -0.66 -0.58
CA ARG A 129 -10.30 -2.04 -0.16
C ARG A 129 -10.14 -2.19 1.36
N CYS A 130 -9.09 -1.61 1.96
CA CYS A 130 -8.93 -1.59 3.41
C CYS A 130 -10.14 -0.96 4.09
N GLU A 131 -10.54 0.24 3.65
CA GLU A 131 -11.69 0.96 4.20
C GLU A 131 -12.98 0.17 4.07
N ARG A 132 -13.28 -0.36 2.88
CA ARG A 132 -14.52 -1.13 2.64
C ARG A 132 -14.60 -2.42 3.44
N ARG A 133 -13.45 -3.08 3.69
CA ARG A 133 -13.43 -4.39 4.35
C ARG A 133 -13.40 -4.28 5.87
N TYR A 134 -12.67 -3.33 6.41
CA TYR A 134 -12.42 -3.22 7.84
C TYR A 134 -13.07 -2.00 8.49
N GLY A 135 -13.50 -1.01 7.71
CA GLY A 135 -13.89 0.30 8.25
C GLY A 135 -12.68 1.10 8.72
N LEU A 136 -12.84 2.41 8.89
CA LEU A 136 -11.75 3.31 9.26
C LEU A 136 -11.21 3.07 10.67
N ASP A 137 -12.02 2.48 11.56
CA ASP A 137 -11.65 2.30 12.97
C ASP A 137 -10.80 1.04 13.22
N ASN A 138 -10.72 0.10 12.26
CA ASN A 138 -10.05 -1.19 12.44
C ASN A 138 -8.74 -1.32 11.69
N PHE A 139 -8.28 -0.26 11.02
CA PHE A 139 -6.95 -0.20 10.44
C PHE A 139 -6.41 1.24 10.49
N HIS A 140 -5.10 1.36 10.56
CA HIS A 140 -4.44 2.66 10.49
C HIS A 140 -3.04 2.55 9.89
N PHE A 141 -2.63 3.60 9.20
CA PHE A 141 -1.26 3.72 8.72
C PHE A 141 -0.34 4.07 9.89
N THR A 142 0.74 3.31 10.06
CA THR A 142 1.80 3.66 10.99
C THR A 142 2.95 4.42 10.31
N ARG A 143 3.11 4.21 8.98
CA ARG A 143 4.07 4.95 8.16
C ARG A 143 3.68 4.92 6.69
N LEU A 144 3.86 6.05 6.02
CA LEU A 144 3.72 6.21 4.58
C LEU A 144 4.80 7.18 4.09
N ASP A 145 5.77 6.67 3.34
CA ASP A 145 6.82 7.50 2.75
C ASP A 145 6.53 7.72 1.27
N ILE A 146 6.68 8.96 0.84
CA ILE A 146 6.54 9.37 -0.55
C ILE A 146 7.89 9.88 -1.03
N ALA A 147 8.44 9.25 -2.06
CA ALA A 147 9.65 9.71 -2.73
C ALA A 147 9.29 10.59 -3.91
N ILE A 148 10.05 11.68 -4.07
CA ILE A 148 9.94 12.61 -5.20
C ILE A 148 11.29 12.58 -5.91
N ASP A 149 11.31 12.07 -7.14
CA ASP A 149 12.51 11.99 -7.96
C ASP A 149 12.48 13.11 -9.02
N ASP A 150 13.53 13.95 -9.04
CA ASP A 150 13.77 14.92 -10.12
C ASP A 150 14.69 14.29 -11.18
N LYS A 151 14.12 13.99 -12.34
CA LYS A 151 14.87 13.42 -13.48
C LYS A 151 15.79 14.43 -14.20
N ASN A 152 15.78 15.69 -13.77
CA ASN A 152 16.64 16.73 -14.35
C ASN A 152 18.00 16.87 -13.66
N GLU A 153 18.22 16.25 -12.51
CA GLU A 153 19.54 16.27 -11.89
C GLU A 153 20.53 15.54 -12.83
N LYS A 154 21.30 16.33 -13.55
CA LYS A 154 22.54 15.83 -14.16
C LYS A 154 23.43 15.40 -12.99
N SER A 155 23.69 14.09 -12.91
CA SER A 155 24.73 13.56 -12.03
C SER A 155 26.02 14.35 -12.29
N TYR A 156 26.45 15.12 -11.31
CA TYR A 156 27.74 15.77 -11.31
C TYR A 156 28.81 14.74 -10.93
#